data_7a1dd5b4afdb0f81c476015333fadd2f
#
_entry.id   7a1dd5b4afdb0f81c476015333fadd2f
#
_cell.length_a   1.000
_cell.length_b   1.000
_cell.length_c   1.000
_cell.angle_alpha   90.00
_cell.angle_beta   90.00
_cell.angle_gamma   90.00
#
_symmetry.space_group_name_H-M   'P 1'
#
loop_
_entity.id
_entity.type
_entity.pdbx_description
1 polymer ?
#
loop_
_entity_poly.entity_id
_entity_poly.type
_entity_poly.pdbx_seq_one_letter_code
_entity_poly.pdbx_strand_id
1 'polypeptide(L)'
;MKLLRLLPCLFAPVLAVATDRLTVTVTHDYAGARSAEIITIPWAEVNRSLPGALLQRIAVKDAAGHVLPYQVTNVAPQAKDPKGEGIAYGELIFQHSFAAGEKSATFTVEQIDTVAPVFPTKVFARYVGERLDDFAWENDKVGHRTYGPALAAPAAPGSSKEVLVTSGLDVWSKRVDYPIVDRWYNKGHDHYHKDEGEGMDMYQVGITRGCGGTG
;
A
#
# COMPACT_ATOMS: atom_id res chain seq x y z
N MET A 1 -56.12 -51.30 17.85
CA MET A 1 -54.70 -51.13 17.59
C MET A 1 -54.55 -50.21 16.41
N LYS A 2 -54.14 -48.95 16.64
CA LYS A 2 -53.88 -47.97 15.56
C LYS A 2 -52.36 -47.99 15.28
N LEU A 3 -51.98 -48.40 14.06
CA LEU A 3 -50.57 -48.40 13.63
C LEU A 3 -50.19 -46.95 13.30
N LEU A 4 -49.24 -46.41 14.08
CA LEU A 4 -48.65 -45.11 13.82
C LEU A 4 -47.52 -45.30 12.77
N ARG A 5 -47.71 -44.76 11.55
CA ARG A 5 -46.68 -44.75 10.49
C ARG A 5 -45.75 -43.57 10.75
N LEU A 6 -44.54 -43.85 11.14
CA LEU A 6 -43.45 -42.87 11.16
C LEU A 6 -42.96 -42.65 9.72
N LEU A 7 -43.14 -41.41 9.25
CA LEU A 7 -42.55 -40.96 8.00
C LEU A 7 -41.09 -40.60 8.27
N PRO A 8 -40.10 -41.16 7.55
CA PRO A 8 -38.73 -40.71 7.68
C PRO A 8 -38.53 -39.32 7.05
N CYS A 9 -38.17 -38.31 7.85
CA CYS A 9 -37.65 -37.05 7.37
C CYS A 9 -36.32 -37.27 6.67
N LEU A 10 -36.28 -37.22 5.36
CA LEU A 10 -35.06 -37.11 4.57
C LEU A 10 -34.50 -35.67 4.76
N PHE A 11 -33.48 -35.54 5.58
CA PHE A 11 -32.64 -34.37 5.58
C PHE A 11 -31.72 -34.46 4.34
N ALA A 12 -32.03 -33.69 3.30
CA ALA A 12 -31.10 -33.45 2.21
C ALA A 12 -30.00 -32.52 2.77
N PRO A 13 -28.70 -32.88 2.66
CA PRO A 13 -27.65 -31.93 2.99
C PRO A 13 -27.74 -30.75 2.03
N VAL A 14 -27.97 -29.55 2.56
CA VAL A 14 -27.78 -28.32 1.80
C VAL A 14 -26.28 -28.20 1.59
N LEU A 15 -25.81 -28.58 0.40
CA LEU A 15 -24.47 -28.26 -0.05
C LEU A 15 -24.40 -26.73 -0.11
N ALA A 16 -23.72 -26.12 0.85
CA ALA A 16 -23.33 -24.73 0.76
C ALA A 16 -22.37 -24.66 -0.46
N VAL A 17 -22.84 -24.12 -1.56
CA VAL A 17 -22.00 -23.75 -2.69
C VAL A 17 -21.05 -22.71 -2.14
N ALA A 18 -19.77 -23.05 -2.00
CA ALA A 18 -18.74 -22.06 -1.72
C ALA A 18 -18.84 -21.04 -2.86
N THR A 19 -19.13 -19.80 -2.50
CA THR A 19 -19.14 -18.72 -3.48
C THR A 19 -17.70 -18.42 -3.81
N ASP A 20 -17.27 -18.68 -5.05
CA ASP A 20 -15.90 -18.42 -5.53
C ASP A 20 -15.60 -16.91 -5.60
N ARG A 21 -16.36 -16.10 -4.90
CA ARG A 21 -16.24 -14.64 -4.89
C ARG A 21 -16.70 -14.02 -3.55
N LEU A 22 -16.06 -12.92 -3.20
CA LEU A 22 -16.48 -12.00 -2.13
C LEU A 22 -17.01 -10.73 -2.79
N THR A 23 -18.25 -10.35 -2.51
CA THR A 23 -18.82 -9.06 -2.94
C THR A 23 -18.71 -8.05 -1.80
N VAL A 24 -18.15 -6.88 -2.11
CA VAL A 24 -17.93 -5.79 -1.16
C VAL A 24 -18.65 -4.56 -1.65
N THR A 25 -19.56 -4.00 -0.84
CA THR A 25 -20.19 -2.71 -1.11
C THR A 25 -19.65 -1.68 -0.14
N VAL A 26 -19.08 -0.62 -0.69
CA VAL A 26 -18.57 0.53 0.06
C VAL A 26 -19.59 1.65 -0.02
N THR A 27 -19.92 2.26 1.11
CA THR A 27 -20.86 3.38 1.19
C THR A 27 -20.26 4.54 1.97
N HIS A 28 -20.63 5.76 1.61
CA HIS A 28 -20.27 6.99 2.34
C HIS A 28 -21.33 8.09 2.14
N ASP A 29 -21.31 9.08 3.03
CA ASP A 29 -22.30 10.18 3.01
C ASP A 29 -21.79 11.46 2.33
N TYR A 30 -20.51 11.56 2.02
CA TYR A 30 -19.93 12.74 1.41
C TYR A 30 -20.41 12.94 -0.03
N ALA A 31 -20.85 14.15 -0.37
CA ALA A 31 -21.42 14.45 -1.67
C ALA A 31 -20.43 14.90 -2.74
N GLY A 32 -19.23 15.31 -2.34
CA GLY A 32 -18.15 15.72 -3.27
C GLY A 32 -17.42 14.52 -3.90
N ALA A 33 -16.70 14.77 -4.97
CA ALA A 33 -15.81 13.76 -5.54
C ALA A 33 -14.65 13.43 -4.59
N ARG A 34 -14.23 12.17 -4.56
CA ARG A 34 -13.11 11.67 -3.76
C ARG A 34 -12.20 10.84 -4.65
N SER A 35 -11.02 11.36 -4.95
CA SER A 35 -10.09 10.67 -5.83
C SER A 35 -9.19 9.71 -5.05
N ALA A 36 -8.93 8.54 -5.65
CA ALA A 36 -7.98 7.55 -5.16
C ALA A 36 -8.16 7.14 -3.69
N GLU A 37 -9.44 7.01 -3.25
CA GLU A 37 -9.74 6.53 -1.91
C GLU A 37 -9.28 5.09 -1.72
N ILE A 38 -8.63 4.84 -0.60
CA ILE A 38 -8.16 3.51 -0.26
C ILE A 38 -9.30 2.72 0.37
N ILE A 39 -9.64 1.60 -0.25
CA ILE A 39 -10.59 0.63 0.28
C ILE A 39 -9.79 -0.50 0.89
N THR A 40 -10.12 -0.82 2.13
CA THR A 40 -9.45 -1.83 2.92
C THR A 40 -10.41 -2.96 3.27
N ILE A 41 -10.01 -4.20 3.02
CA ILE A 41 -10.76 -5.41 3.38
C ILE A 41 -9.83 -6.26 4.25
N PRO A 42 -10.21 -6.60 5.49
CA PRO A 42 -9.42 -7.52 6.31
C PRO A 42 -9.19 -8.85 5.57
N TRP A 43 -7.95 -9.33 5.53
CA TRP A 43 -7.66 -10.60 4.85
C TRP A 43 -8.46 -11.77 5.41
N ALA A 44 -8.79 -11.73 6.69
CA ALA A 44 -9.66 -12.72 7.31
C ALA A 44 -11.04 -12.82 6.64
N GLU A 45 -11.59 -11.70 6.15
CA GLU A 45 -12.85 -11.66 5.39
C GLU A 45 -12.68 -12.33 4.03
N VAL A 46 -11.56 -12.01 3.34
CA VAL A 46 -11.22 -12.64 2.07
C VAL A 46 -11.09 -14.13 2.24
N ASN A 47 -10.30 -14.57 3.24
CA ASN A 47 -10.05 -16.00 3.48
C ASN A 47 -11.29 -16.77 3.93
N ARG A 48 -12.22 -16.10 4.65
CA ARG A 48 -13.50 -16.70 5.02
C ARG A 48 -14.39 -16.97 3.80
N SER A 49 -14.42 -16.04 2.85
CA SER A 49 -15.23 -16.14 1.63
C SER A 49 -14.57 -16.94 0.52
N LEU A 50 -13.23 -16.93 0.48
CA LEU A 50 -12.39 -17.59 -0.50
C LEU A 50 -11.32 -18.44 0.25
N PRO A 51 -11.69 -19.57 0.86
CA PRO A 51 -10.78 -20.39 1.64
C PRO A 51 -9.58 -20.85 0.82
N GLY A 52 -8.37 -20.62 1.33
CA GLY A 52 -7.13 -20.99 0.65
C GLY A 52 -6.73 -20.08 -0.52
N ALA A 53 -7.36 -18.91 -0.66
CA ALA A 53 -6.97 -17.95 -1.67
C ALA A 53 -5.49 -17.53 -1.52
N LEU A 54 -4.76 -17.56 -2.63
CA LEU A 54 -3.37 -17.10 -2.68
C LEU A 54 -3.34 -15.64 -3.10
N LEU A 55 -2.47 -14.84 -2.47
CA LEU A 55 -2.35 -13.40 -2.71
C LEU A 55 -2.23 -13.04 -4.19
N GLN A 56 -1.45 -13.81 -4.92
CA GLN A 56 -1.17 -13.59 -6.34
C GLN A 56 -2.18 -14.25 -7.27
N ARG A 57 -3.21 -14.92 -6.73
CA ARG A 57 -4.24 -15.64 -7.50
C ARG A 57 -5.64 -15.17 -7.12
N ILE A 58 -5.78 -13.88 -6.89
CA ILE A 58 -7.08 -13.21 -6.77
C ILE A 58 -7.17 -12.09 -7.79
N ALA A 59 -8.38 -11.70 -8.11
CA ALA A 59 -8.69 -10.50 -8.88
C ALA A 59 -9.67 -9.65 -8.08
N VAL A 60 -9.40 -8.35 -8.02
CA VAL A 60 -10.35 -7.34 -7.54
C VAL A 60 -10.96 -6.69 -8.75
N LYS A 61 -12.29 -6.66 -8.83
CA LYS A 61 -13.03 -6.12 -9.99
C LYS A 61 -14.02 -5.06 -9.55
N ASP A 62 -14.18 -4.02 -10.37
CA ASP A 62 -15.29 -3.08 -10.23
C ASP A 62 -16.62 -3.68 -10.73
N ALA A 63 -17.71 -2.90 -10.63
CA ALA A 63 -19.03 -3.32 -11.07
C ALA A 63 -19.12 -3.57 -12.60
N ALA A 64 -18.22 -2.99 -13.39
CA ALA A 64 -18.13 -3.21 -14.83
C ALA A 64 -17.26 -4.44 -15.20
N GLY A 65 -16.62 -5.07 -14.19
CA GLY A 65 -15.76 -6.23 -14.38
C GLY A 65 -14.31 -5.88 -14.71
N HIS A 66 -13.90 -4.62 -14.64
CA HIS A 66 -12.51 -4.24 -14.84
C HIS A 66 -11.67 -4.67 -13.64
N VAL A 67 -10.51 -5.28 -13.92
CA VAL A 67 -9.56 -5.66 -12.89
C VAL A 67 -8.86 -4.41 -12.35
N LEU A 68 -8.91 -4.25 -11.03
CA LEU A 68 -8.30 -3.14 -10.32
C LEU A 68 -6.93 -3.55 -9.75
N PRO A 69 -5.94 -2.65 -9.74
CA PRO A 69 -4.73 -2.84 -8.98
C PRO A 69 -5.02 -3.02 -7.50
N TYR A 70 -4.36 -3.99 -6.88
CA TYR A 70 -4.50 -4.23 -5.45
C TYR A 70 -3.15 -4.59 -4.82
N GLN A 71 -3.10 -4.52 -3.50
CA GLN A 71 -1.98 -4.98 -2.69
C GLN A 71 -2.52 -5.69 -1.45
N VAL A 72 -1.83 -6.71 -0.99
CA VAL A 72 -2.07 -7.30 0.34
C VAL A 72 -0.94 -6.88 1.25
N THR A 73 -1.29 -6.26 2.38
CA THR A 73 -0.34 -5.78 3.37
C THR A 73 -0.30 -6.69 4.58
N ASN A 74 0.86 -6.77 5.21
CA ASN A 74 1.00 -7.40 6.51
C ASN A 74 1.10 -6.30 7.57
N VAL A 75 -0.04 -5.85 8.10
CA VAL A 75 -0.10 -4.79 9.12
C VAL A 75 0.31 -5.24 10.51
N ALA A 76 0.45 -6.53 10.73
CA ALA A 76 0.89 -7.08 12.00
C ALA A 76 1.99 -8.13 11.78
N PRO A 77 3.20 -7.72 11.35
CA PRO A 77 4.29 -8.65 11.01
C PRO A 77 4.73 -9.53 12.18
N GLN A 78 4.37 -9.15 13.40
CA GLN A 78 4.68 -9.89 14.63
C GLN A 78 3.45 -10.63 15.19
N ALA A 79 2.29 -10.48 14.59
CA ALA A 79 1.13 -11.27 14.97
C ALA A 79 1.46 -12.74 14.66
N LYS A 80 1.76 -13.49 15.72
CA LYS A 80 1.96 -14.93 15.60
C LYS A 80 0.64 -15.51 15.11
N ASP A 81 0.70 -16.27 14.05
CA ASP A 81 -0.39 -17.13 13.66
C ASP A 81 -0.61 -18.16 14.80
N PRO A 82 -1.66 -18.00 15.64
CA PRO A 82 -1.85 -18.83 16.81
C PRO A 82 -2.17 -20.29 16.46
N LYS A 83 -2.49 -20.56 15.20
CA LYS A 83 -2.82 -21.89 14.70
C LYS A 83 -1.72 -22.50 13.83
N GLY A 84 -0.68 -21.74 13.48
CA GLY A 84 0.39 -22.21 12.60
C GLY A 84 -0.06 -22.47 11.16
N GLU A 85 -1.14 -21.82 10.72
CA GLU A 85 -1.74 -22.02 9.39
C GLU A 85 -1.09 -21.17 8.29
N GLY A 86 -0.07 -20.40 8.63
CA GLY A 86 0.69 -19.56 7.68
C GLY A 86 0.88 -18.13 8.15
N ILE A 87 1.25 -17.24 7.23
CA ILE A 87 1.47 -15.82 7.51
C ILE A 87 0.11 -15.15 7.70
N ALA A 88 -0.08 -14.49 8.85
CA ALA A 88 -1.25 -13.66 9.07
C ALA A 88 -1.16 -12.38 8.22
N TYR A 89 -1.78 -12.38 7.07
CA TYR A 89 -1.93 -11.16 6.27
C TYR A 89 -2.89 -10.21 6.95
N GLY A 90 -2.60 -8.91 6.86
CA GLY A 90 -3.44 -7.91 7.47
C GLY A 90 -4.65 -7.56 6.61
N GLU A 91 -4.42 -6.98 5.44
CA GLU A 91 -5.47 -6.35 4.65
C GLU A 91 -5.22 -6.49 3.15
N LEU A 92 -6.30 -6.69 2.42
CA LEU A 92 -6.37 -6.43 0.99
C LEU A 92 -6.75 -4.97 0.79
N ILE A 93 -5.92 -4.21 0.07
CA ILE A 93 -6.15 -2.81 -0.23
C ILE A 93 -6.20 -2.57 -1.74
N PHE A 94 -7.10 -1.69 -2.16
CA PHE A 94 -7.19 -1.19 -3.53
C PHE A 94 -7.77 0.23 -3.53
N GLN A 95 -7.78 0.89 -4.68
CA GLN A 95 -8.25 2.27 -4.79
C GLN A 95 -9.49 2.38 -5.67
N HIS A 96 -10.34 3.32 -5.31
CA HIS A 96 -11.47 3.76 -6.13
C HIS A 96 -11.62 5.27 -6.08
N SER A 97 -12.02 5.86 -7.21
CA SER A 97 -12.34 7.29 -7.27
C SER A 97 -13.84 7.45 -7.33
N PHE A 98 -14.44 7.96 -6.27
CA PHE A 98 -15.86 8.26 -6.24
C PHE A 98 -16.15 9.56 -6.98
N ALA A 99 -17.08 9.52 -7.91
CA ALA A 99 -17.59 10.73 -8.55
C ALA A 99 -18.44 11.57 -7.57
N ALA A 100 -18.64 12.85 -7.89
CA ALA A 100 -19.55 13.67 -7.11
C ALA A 100 -20.98 13.08 -7.13
N GLY A 101 -21.56 12.88 -5.96
CA GLY A 101 -22.88 12.26 -5.80
C GLY A 101 -22.89 10.72 -5.80
N GLU A 102 -21.80 10.06 -6.13
CA GLU A 102 -21.66 8.61 -6.00
C GLU A 102 -21.46 8.26 -4.53
N LYS A 103 -22.47 7.70 -3.90
CA LYS A 103 -22.46 7.36 -2.47
C LYS A 103 -22.17 5.89 -2.19
N SER A 104 -22.09 5.08 -3.23
CA SER A 104 -21.88 3.64 -3.10
C SER A 104 -21.18 3.09 -4.33
N ALA A 105 -20.25 2.17 -4.11
CA ALA A 105 -19.61 1.38 -5.16
C ALA A 105 -19.52 -0.08 -4.73
N THR A 106 -19.67 -1.00 -5.68
CA THR A 106 -19.60 -2.44 -5.42
C THR A 106 -18.43 -3.06 -6.16
N PHE A 107 -17.71 -3.91 -5.45
CA PHE A 107 -16.53 -4.61 -5.93
C PHE A 107 -16.67 -6.10 -5.71
N THR A 108 -15.93 -6.87 -6.49
CA THR A 108 -15.86 -8.32 -6.34
C THR A 108 -14.40 -8.74 -6.18
N VAL A 109 -14.13 -9.57 -5.19
CA VAL A 109 -12.87 -10.30 -5.06
C VAL A 109 -13.15 -11.75 -5.40
N GLU A 110 -12.38 -12.32 -6.32
CA GLU A 110 -12.53 -13.71 -6.77
C GLU A 110 -11.19 -14.41 -6.89
N GLN A 111 -11.18 -15.73 -6.75
CA GLN A 111 -10.02 -16.54 -7.09
C GLN A 111 -9.88 -16.64 -8.60
N ILE A 112 -8.62 -16.65 -9.08
CA ILE A 112 -8.28 -16.83 -10.48
C ILE A 112 -7.24 -17.95 -10.64
N ASP A 113 -7.31 -18.68 -11.73
CA ASP A 113 -6.39 -19.80 -12.02
C ASP A 113 -4.99 -19.33 -12.42
N THR A 114 -4.89 -18.09 -12.86
CA THR A 114 -3.63 -17.47 -13.29
C THR A 114 -3.07 -16.56 -12.20
N VAL A 115 -1.80 -16.20 -12.31
CA VAL A 115 -1.20 -15.16 -11.48
C VAL A 115 -1.77 -13.80 -11.92
N ALA A 116 -2.07 -12.93 -10.95
CA ALA A 116 -2.51 -11.57 -11.23
C ALA A 116 -1.51 -10.82 -12.12
N PRO A 117 -1.96 -9.93 -12.99
CA PRO A 117 -1.07 -9.14 -13.84
C PRO A 117 -0.18 -8.22 -13.00
N VAL A 118 0.98 -7.87 -13.56
CA VAL A 118 1.80 -6.80 -12.97
C VAL A 118 1.07 -5.48 -13.15
N PHE A 119 0.75 -4.83 -12.03
CA PHE A 119 0.08 -3.54 -12.06
C PHE A 119 1.07 -2.39 -12.25
N PRO A 120 0.70 -1.34 -12.99
CA PRO A 120 1.48 -0.12 -13.04
C PRO A 120 1.68 0.46 -11.65
N THR A 121 2.90 0.87 -11.34
CA THR A 121 3.19 1.53 -10.06
C THR A 121 3.50 3.01 -10.28
N LYS A 122 3.08 3.84 -9.32
CA LYS A 122 3.44 5.25 -9.20
C LYS A 122 4.38 5.49 -8.02
N VAL A 123 4.86 4.41 -7.43
CA VAL A 123 5.75 4.45 -6.25
C VAL A 123 7.12 3.93 -6.65
N PHE A 124 8.15 4.60 -6.19
CA PHE A 124 9.53 4.18 -6.29
C PHE A 124 10.20 4.32 -4.94
N ALA A 125 11.10 3.41 -4.60
CA ALA A 125 11.91 3.51 -3.39
C ALA A 125 13.23 2.77 -3.58
N ARG A 126 14.30 3.30 -3.01
CA ARG A 126 15.59 2.61 -2.94
C ARG A 126 16.47 3.09 -1.80
N TYR A 127 17.40 2.24 -1.44
CA TYR A 127 18.57 2.58 -0.66
C TYR A 127 19.59 3.33 -1.53
N VAL A 128 20.16 4.43 -1.00
CA VAL A 128 21.07 5.33 -1.69
C VAL A 128 22.42 5.32 -0.98
N GLY A 129 23.16 4.21 -1.13
CA GLY A 129 24.45 4.02 -0.48
C GLY A 129 25.51 5.04 -0.90
N GLU A 130 25.43 5.54 -2.15
CA GLU A 130 26.30 6.56 -2.69
C GLU A 130 26.11 7.93 -2.03
N ARG A 131 25.00 8.16 -1.31
CA ARG A 131 24.71 9.37 -0.56
C ARG A 131 24.60 9.05 0.94
N LEU A 132 25.67 8.54 1.52
CA LEU A 132 25.81 8.33 2.97
C LEU A 132 24.70 7.48 3.59
N ASP A 133 24.28 6.44 2.86
CA ASP A 133 23.30 5.45 3.28
C ASP A 133 21.88 5.98 3.46
N ASP A 134 21.49 6.99 2.68
CA ASP A 134 20.12 7.47 2.65
C ASP A 134 19.15 6.37 2.20
N PHE A 135 17.90 6.49 2.60
CA PHE A 135 16.79 5.78 1.98
C PHE A 135 15.76 6.78 1.44
N ALA A 136 15.45 6.69 0.16
CA ALA A 136 14.54 7.59 -0.51
C ALA A 136 13.36 6.83 -1.10
N TRP A 137 12.18 7.46 -1.04
CA TRP A 137 10.96 6.93 -1.65
C TRP A 137 10.09 8.07 -2.17
N GLU A 138 9.26 7.77 -3.15
CA GLU A 138 8.39 8.75 -3.78
C GLU A 138 7.12 8.12 -4.34
N ASN A 139 6.14 8.96 -4.55
CA ASN A 139 4.99 8.68 -5.41
C ASN A 139 4.90 9.74 -6.51
N ASP A 140 3.76 9.79 -7.24
CA ASP A 140 3.53 10.76 -8.30
C ASP A 140 3.28 12.21 -7.82
N LYS A 141 3.41 12.49 -6.51
CA LYS A 141 3.14 13.80 -5.91
C LYS A 141 4.28 14.33 -5.05
N VAL A 142 4.93 13.45 -4.31
CA VAL A 142 5.91 13.84 -3.30
C VAL A 142 7.02 12.78 -3.22
N GLY A 143 8.24 13.24 -2.99
CA GLY A 143 9.37 12.40 -2.60
C GLY A 143 9.72 12.62 -1.15
N HIS A 144 10.39 11.63 -0.59
CA HIS A 144 10.88 11.64 0.78
C HIS A 144 12.27 11.05 0.84
N ARG A 145 13.03 11.50 1.82
CA ARG A 145 14.33 10.93 2.13
C ARG A 145 14.50 10.86 3.65
N THR A 146 15.02 9.75 4.13
CA THR A 146 15.59 9.65 5.47
C THR A 146 17.09 9.55 5.36
N TYR A 147 17.80 10.23 6.25
CA TYR A 147 19.25 10.21 6.29
C TYR A 147 19.77 8.90 6.87
N GLY A 148 20.85 8.41 6.26
CA GLY A 148 21.52 7.21 6.72
C GLY A 148 22.49 7.48 7.88
N PRO A 149 22.91 6.42 8.61
CA PRO A 149 23.82 6.53 9.74
C PRO A 149 25.21 7.07 9.34
N ALA A 150 25.63 6.88 8.11
CA ALA A 150 26.92 7.37 7.63
C ALA A 150 26.99 8.91 7.60
N LEU A 151 25.84 9.61 7.53
CA LEU A 151 25.81 11.07 7.59
C LEU A 151 26.16 11.61 8.98
N ALA A 152 25.76 10.90 10.04
CA ALA A 152 26.06 11.26 11.43
C ALA A 152 27.49 10.87 11.86
N ALA A 153 28.19 10.04 11.10
CA ALA A 153 29.55 9.64 11.42
C ALA A 153 30.49 10.84 11.34
N PRO A 154 31.49 10.95 12.25
CA PRO A 154 32.45 12.06 12.26
C PRO A 154 33.11 12.26 10.90
N ALA A 155 33.25 13.50 10.49
CA ALA A 155 34.02 13.83 9.28
C ALA A 155 35.53 13.65 9.54
N ALA A 156 36.27 13.14 8.57
CA ALA A 156 37.70 13.13 8.62
C ALA A 156 38.27 14.56 8.62
N PRO A 157 39.38 14.83 9.30
CA PRO A 157 40.02 16.15 9.27
C PRO A 157 40.28 16.62 7.83
N GLY A 158 39.87 17.83 7.50
CA GLY A 158 39.98 18.39 6.15
C GLY A 158 38.96 17.91 5.12
N SER A 159 38.01 17.06 5.53
CA SER A 159 36.90 16.63 4.67
C SER A 159 35.87 17.74 4.54
N SER A 160 35.29 17.86 3.35
CA SER A 160 34.10 18.70 3.11
C SER A 160 32.77 17.96 3.40
N LYS A 161 32.83 16.78 4.02
CA LYS A 161 31.67 15.98 4.35
C LYS A 161 30.74 16.77 5.27
N GLU A 162 29.51 16.92 4.85
CA GLU A 162 28.45 17.41 5.71
C GLU A 162 28.17 16.40 6.85
N VAL A 163 28.07 16.88 8.07
CA VAL A 163 27.70 16.06 9.22
C VAL A 163 26.40 16.60 9.79
N LEU A 164 25.36 15.78 9.72
CA LEU A 164 24.09 16.06 10.38
C LEU A 164 24.06 15.41 11.76
N VAL A 165 23.68 16.18 12.74
CA VAL A 165 23.64 15.76 14.16
C VAL A 165 22.31 15.11 14.51
N THR A 166 21.32 15.26 13.66
CA THR A 166 19.96 14.75 13.90
C THR A 166 19.42 13.98 12.70
N SER A 167 18.69 12.90 12.98
CA SER A 167 17.88 12.23 11.98
C SER A 167 16.70 13.12 11.60
N GLY A 168 16.46 13.28 10.32
CA GLY A 168 15.33 14.02 9.79
C GLY A 168 14.65 13.27 8.66
N LEU A 169 13.44 13.69 8.35
CA LEU A 169 12.71 13.26 7.17
C LEU A 169 12.58 14.46 6.23
N ASP A 170 13.19 14.37 5.05
CA ASP A 170 13.00 15.36 4.01
C ASP A 170 11.70 15.13 3.26
N VAL A 171 11.08 16.22 2.83
CA VAL A 171 9.89 16.22 1.98
C VAL A 171 10.18 17.01 0.72
N TRP A 172 10.23 16.31 -0.41
CA TRP A 172 10.50 16.87 -1.72
C TRP A 172 9.20 17.11 -2.46
N SER A 173 8.87 18.37 -2.66
CA SER A 173 7.69 18.76 -3.46
C SER A 173 7.95 18.51 -4.93
N LYS A 174 7.05 17.75 -5.59
CA LYS A 174 7.13 17.45 -7.03
C LYS A 174 6.14 18.28 -7.82
N ARG A 175 6.57 18.72 -9.02
CA ARG A 175 5.72 19.29 -10.06
C ARG A 175 5.43 18.31 -11.19
N VAL A 176 6.04 17.13 -11.13
CA VAL A 176 5.99 16.09 -12.16
C VAL A 176 5.51 14.78 -11.54
N ASP A 177 4.92 13.93 -12.34
CA ASP A 177 4.36 12.64 -11.91
C ASP A 177 5.30 11.44 -12.14
N TYR A 178 6.41 11.66 -12.85
CA TYR A 178 7.43 10.63 -13.06
C TYR A 178 8.43 10.58 -11.88
N PRO A 179 9.18 9.47 -11.69
CA PRO A 179 10.17 9.33 -10.64
C PRO A 179 11.31 10.34 -10.76
N ILE A 180 11.67 10.99 -9.64
CA ILE A 180 12.72 12.02 -9.57
C ILE A 180 13.90 11.64 -8.66
N VAL A 181 13.79 10.64 -7.82
CA VAL A 181 14.81 10.30 -6.83
C VAL A 181 16.18 10.13 -7.49
N ASP A 182 16.31 9.24 -8.48
CA ASP A 182 17.61 9.04 -9.16
C ASP A 182 18.06 10.27 -9.95
N ARG A 183 17.13 10.98 -10.55
CA ARG A 183 17.42 12.17 -11.34
C ARG A 183 18.04 13.26 -10.47
N TRP A 184 17.46 13.48 -9.29
CA TRP A 184 17.93 14.55 -8.39
C TRP A 184 19.24 14.16 -7.71
N TYR A 185 19.40 12.94 -7.27
CA TYR A 185 20.69 12.48 -6.73
C TYR A 185 21.82 12.57 -7.78
N ASN A 186 21.54 12.20 -9.03
CA ASN A 186 22.53 12.28 -10.12
C ASN A 186 22.92 13.72 -10.48
N LYS A 187 22.06 14.70 -10.27
CA LYS A 187 22.39 16.11 -10.45
C LYS A 187 23.25 16.66 -9.32
N GLY A 188 23.22 16.04 -8.15
CA GLY A 188 23.98 16.43 -6.97
C GLY A 188 23.25 17.39 -6.04
N HIS A 189 23.84 17.58 -4.85
CA HIS A 189 23.25 18.29 -3.73
C HIS A 189 22.73 19.70 -4.07
N ASP A 190 23.47 20.47 -4.86
CA ASP A 190 23.11 21.86 -5.16
C ASP A 190 21.89 22.00 -6.07
N HIS A 191 21.48 20.93 -6.78
CA HIS A 191 20.40 20.97 -7.75
C HIS A 191 19.02 20.75 -7.15
N TYR A 192 18.87 19.83 -6.20
CA TYR A 192 17.52 19.53 -5.70
C TYR A 192 17.00 20.57 -4.69
N HIS A 193 17.82 21.55 -4.29
CA HIS A 193 17.40 22.74 -3.53
C HIS A 193 16.94 23.90 -4.42
N LYS A 194 16.90 23.72 -5.75
CA LYS A 194 16.41 24.69 -6.71
C LYS A 194 15.31 24.07 -7.57
N ASP A 195 14.22 24.80 -7.74
CA ASP A 195 13.17 24.38 -8.66
C ASP A 195 13.59 24.61 -10.11
N GLU A 196 14.02 23.55 -10.76
CA GLU A 196 14.37 23.54 -12.19
C GLU A 196 13.19 23.04 -13.06
N GLY A 197 11.96 23.12 -12.56
CA GLY A 197 10.74 22.69 -13.25
C GLY A 197 10.21 21.33 -12.79
N GLU A 198 10.97 20.55 -12.04
CA GLU A 198 10.57 19.23 -11.51
C GLU A 198 10.06 19.30 -10.06
N GLY A 199 10.30 20.42 -9.38
CA GLY A 199 10.07 20.60 -7.95
C GLY A 199 11.37 20.81 -7.19
N MET A 200 11.33 20.73 -5.87
CA MET A 200 12.53 20.95 -5.04
C MET A 200 12.35 20.43 -3.61
N ASP A 201 13.47 20.27 -2.93
CA ASP A 201 13.58 20.21 -1.48
C ASP A 201 13.50 21.64 -0.92
N MET A 202 12.42 21.94 -0.20
CA MET A 202 12.01 23.32 0.04
C MET A 202 12.58 23.92 1.33
N TYR A 203 13.17 23.13 2.24
CA TYR A 203 13.57 23.65 3.53
C TYR A 203 14.78 22.94 4.14
N GLN A 204 15.48 23.67 4.98
CA GLN A 204 16.55 23.16 5.81
C GLN A 204 16.15 23.22 7.29
N VAL A 205 16.25 22.11 8.00
CA VAL A 205 15.80 22.01 9.40
C VAL A 205 16.92 22.29 10.42
N GLY A 206 18.15 22.41 9.97
CA GLY A 206 19.31 22.66 10.84
C GLY A 206 19.49 21.54 11.87
N ILE A 207 19.62 21.91 13.15
CA ILE A 207 19.75 20.96 14.26
C ILE A 207 18.42 20.44 14.79
N THR A 208 17.30 20.81 14.18
CA THR A 208 15.97 20.35 14.56
C THR A 208 15.63 19.04 13.86
N ARG A 209 14.55 18.38 14.30
CA ARG A 209 14.10 17.13 13.69
C ARG A 209 13.17 17.32 12.47
N GLY A 210 12.92 18.58 12.09
CA GLY A 210 12.04 18.89 10.98
C GLY A 210 10.69 18.21 11.07
N CYS A 211 10.33 17.43 10.05
CA CYS A 211 9.08 16.67 9.98
C CYS A 211 9.08 15.39 10.85
N GLY A 212 10.10 15.19 11.67
CA GLY A 212 10.26 13.99 12.47
C GLY A 212 11.49 13.17 12.04
N GLY A 213 11.53 11.92 12.44
CA GLY A 213 12.59 10.99 12.07
C GLY A 213 12.09 9.56 12.09
N THR A 214 12.87 8.69 11.49
CA THR A 214 12.68 7.24 11.58
C THR A 214 13.40 6.73 12.82
N GLY A 215 12.72 6.00 13.68
CA GLY A 215 13.27 5.34 14.87
C GLY A 215 13.67 3.90 14.59
#